data_ae6099d2223ef9640453654f68de8731
#
_entry.id   ae6099d2223ef9640453654f68de8731
#
_cell.length_a   1.000
_cell.length_b   1.000
_cell.length_c   1.000
_cell.angle_alpha   90.00
_cell.angle_beta   90.00
_cell.angle_gamma   90.00
#
_symmetry.space_group_name_H-M   'P 1'
#
loop_
_entity.id
_entity.type
_entity.pdbx_description
1 polymer ?
#
loop_
_entity_poly.entity_id
_entity_poly.type
_entity_poly.pdbx_seq_one_letter_code
_entity_poly.pdbx_strand_id
1 'polypeptide(L)'
;MPKFLHLADLHLGIRRYRSEERTRDFFFAWQDVIERYAIGEQVDFVLIAGDFFDARRVEPQAMNHAIACLDRLRAAGIPVVVIEGNHDCHEAENKFSWLRSLSQWGFLHLLEPIHDEGGVRLQRWNDAERKGSFIDIAGVRIFGSLWYGSTVGQALGSLIDALREHHDDRLYPVLMLHTDVEGQLNRPIPALPVARLNELRSHIRYVALGHTHKNFEIDGWVYNPGSLEACNVEEYFNRRGAYLVEIGEDGHRAELKREYQQRRIVRQSFDVTGQETPEALHQA
;
A
#
# COMPACT_ATOMS: atom_id res chain seq x y z
N MET A 1 -20.70 0.19 12.03
CA MET A 1 -19.31 0.65 12.34
C MET A 1 -18.52 0.48 11.04
N PRO A 2 -17.82 1.51 10.58
CA PRO A 2 -17.04 1.41 9.36
C PRO A 2 -15.97 0.32 9.46
N LYS A 3 -15.83 -0.45 8.38
CA LYS A 3 -14.82 -1.53 8.26
C LYS A 3 -14.08 -1.36 6.94
N PHE A 4 -12.75 -1.46 6.96
CA PHE A 4 -11.97 -1.38 5.74
C PHE A 4 -10.77 -2.33 5.74
N LEU A 5 -10.28 -2.62 4.54
CA LEU A 5 -9.07 -3.41 4.33
C LEU A 5 -7.93 -2.50 3.89
N HIS A 6 -6.80 -2.53 4.61
CA HIS A 6 -5.60 -1.77 4.27
C HIS A 6 -4.53 -2.72 3.71
N LEU A 7 -4.15 -2.46 2.47
CA LEU A 7 -3.13 -3.14 1.68
C LEU A 7 -2.06 -2.15 1.24
N ALA A 8 -0.88 -2.67 0.89
CA ALA A 8 0.20 -1.93 0.24
C ALA A 8 1.08 -2.90 -0.56
N ASP A 9 1.91 -2.35 -1.44
CA ASP A 9 3.01 -3.07 -2.07
C ASP A 9 2.56 -4.37 -2.76
N LEU A 10 1.51 -4.28 -3.59
CA LEU A 10 0.96 -5.43 -4.32
C LEU A 10 1.90 -5.90 -5.42
N HIS A 11 2.72 -5.01 -6.01
CA HIS A 11 3.71 -5.29 -7.04
C HIS A 11 3.21 -6.20 -8.15
N LEU A 12 1.99 -5.96 -8.66
CA LEU A 12 1.42 -6.75 -9.74
C LEU A 12 2.29 -6.64 -11.00
N GLY A 13 2.60 -7.78 -11.58
CA GLY A 13 3.47 -7.87 -12.75
C GLY A 13 4.96 -8.01 -12.42
N ILE A 14 5.33 -8.14 -11.13
CA ILE A 14 6.73 -8.37 -10.72
C ILE A 14 7.32 -9.57 -11.45
N ARG A 15 8.55 -9.40 -11.95
CA ARG A 15 9.33 -10.46 -12.58
C ARG A 15 10.62 -10.71 -11.82
N ARG A 16 10.67 -11.80 -11.07
CA ARG A 16 11.84 -12.18 -10.28
C ARG A 16 12.28 -13.61 -10.62
N TYR A 17 13.57 -13.83 -10.59
CA TYR A 17 14.19 -15.16 -10.75
C TYR A 17 13.84 -15.88 -12.06
N ARG A 18 13.40 -15.17 -13.12
CA ARG A 18 12.89 -15.73 -14.37
C ARG A 18 11.78 -16.78 -14.16
N SER A 19 10.99 -16.64 -13.10
CA SER A 19 9.90 -17.53 -12.74
C SER A 19 8.54 -16.84 -12.97
N GLU A 20 7.77 -17.39 -13.90
CA GLU A 20 6.39 -16.96 -14.15
C GLU A 20 5.47 -17.33 -12.97
N GLU A 21 5.78 -18.42 -12.26
CA GLU A 21 5.04 -18.84 -11.07
C GLU A 21 5.13 -17.76 -10.01
N ARG A 22 6.31 -17.11 -9.83
CA ARG A 22 6.45 -15.99 -8.89
C ARG A 22 5.58 -14.81 -9.27
N THR A 23 5.47 -14.48 -10.55
CA THR A 23 4.57 -13.42 -11.01
C THR A 23 3.11 -13.75 -10.71
N ARG A 24 2.71 -15.01 -10.85
CA ARG A 24 1.35 -15.48 -10.53
C ARG A 24 1.06 -15.48 -9.03
N ASP A 25 2.06 -15.75 -8.18
CA ASP A 25 1.89 -15.76 -6.72
C ASP A 25 1.33 -14.42 -6.21
N PHE A 26 1.88 -13.28 -6.69
CA PHE A 26 1.41 -11.94 -6.30
C PHE A 26 -0.05 -11.71 -6.69
N PHE A 27 -0.43 -12.17 -7.86
CA PHE A 27 -1.80 -12.09 -8.32
C PHE A 27 -2.75 -12.95 -7.48
N PHE A 28 -2.40 -14.22 -7.23
CA PHE A 28 -3.22 -15.12 -6.43
C PHE A 28 -3.33 -14.67 -4.97
N ALA A 29 -2.24 -14.14 -4.39
CA ALA A 29 -2.28 -13.58 -3.05
C ALA A 29 -3.28 -12.42 -2.97
N TRP A 30 -3.25 -11.48 -3.91
CA TRP A 30 -4.20 -10.38 -3.94
C TRP A 30 -5.64 -10.86 -4.17
N GLN A 31 -5.86 -11.76 -5.14
CA GLN A 31 -7.17 -12.34 -5.39
C GLN A 31 -7.75 -13.00 -4.13
N ASP A 32 -6.97 -13.84 -3.45
CA ASP A 32 -7.45 -14.56 -2.25
C ASP A 32 -7.71 -13.59 -1.09
N VAL A 33 -6.89 -12.54 -0.93
CA VAL A 33 -7.07 -11.51 0.10
C VAL A 33 -8.38 -10.74 -0.12
N ILE A 34 -8.67 -10.28 -1.33
CA ILE A 34 -9.92 -9.54 -1.59
C ILE A 34 -11.15 -10.42 -1.44
N GLU A 35 -11.10 -11.69 -1.85
CA GLU A 35 -12.21 -12.62 -1.67
C GLU A 35 -12.52 -12.89 -0.20
N ARG A 36 -11.46 -13.17 0.60
CA ARG A 36 -11.61 -13.49 2.02
C ARG A 36 -11.94 -12.27 2.87
N TYR A 37 -11.15 -11.20 2.70
CA TYR A 37 -11.11 -10.11 3.68
C TYR A 37 -11.76 -8.82 3.20
N ALA A 38 -11.99 -8.64 1.90
CA ALA A 38 -12.79 -7.53 1.43
C ALA A 38 -14.26 -7.95 1.22
N ILE A 39 -14.49 -8.93 0.33
CA ILE A 39 -15.84 -9.39 -0.02
C ILE A 39 -16.44 -10.26 1.10
N GLY A 40 -15.67 -11.24 1.61
CA GLY A 40 -16.12 -12.14 2.68
C GLY A 40 -16.45 -11.44 3.99
N GLU A 41 -15.69 -10.42 4.35
CA GLU A 41 -15.91 -9.59 5.55
C GLU A 41 -16.81 -8.38 5.30
N GLN A 42 -17.25 -8.16 4.04
CA GLN A 42 -18.14 -7.08 3.64
C GLN A 42 -17.61 -5.70 4.09
N VAL A 43 -16.36 -5.39 3.74
CA VAL A 43 -15.77 -4.10 4.09
C VAL A 43 -16.43 -2.95 3.32
N ASP A 44 -16.46 -1.75 3.91
CA ASP A 44 -17.01 -0.56 3.26
C ASP A 44 -16.10 -0.04 2.14
N PHE A 45 -14.78 -0.28 2.23
CA PHE A 45 -13.79 0.11 1.21
C PHE A 45 -12.45 -0.61 1.40
N VAL A 46 -11.60 -0.52 0.38
CA VAL A 46 -10.22 -1.02 0.39
C VAL A 46 -9.26 0.14 0.20
N LEU A 47 -8.19 0.22 1.01
CA LEU A 47 -7.05 1.12 0.84
C LEU A 47 -5.86 0.35 0.27
N ILE A 48 -5.18 0.94 -0.73
CA ILE A 48 -3.91 0.43 -1.26
C ILE A 48 -2.89 1.57 -1.19
N ALA A 49 -1.99 1.48 -0.23
CA ALA A 49 -1.04 2.54 0.11
C ALA A 49 0.22 2.50 -0.78
N GLY A 50 0.05 2.55 -2.10
CA GLY A 50 1.12 2.62 -3.10
C GLY A 50 1.63 1.27 -3.60
N ASP A 51 2.44 1.32 -4.66
CA ASP A 51 3.06 0.18 -5.34
C ASP A 51 2.06 -0.94 -5.70
N PHE A 52 0.97 -0.52 -6.35
CA PHE A 52 -0.02 -1.43 -6.91
C PHE A 52 0.58 -2.28 -8.04
N PHE A 53 1.36 -1.65 -8.94
CA PHE A 53 2.15 -2.31 -9.97
C PHE A 53 3.64 -2.29 -9.63
N ASP A 54 4.38 -3.30 -10.11
CA ASP A 54 5.84 -3.40 -9.90
C ASP A 54 6.65 -2.41 -10.77
N ALA A 55 6.04 -1.82 -11.78
CA ALA A 55 6.70 -0.89 -12.69
C ALA A 55 5.70 0.06 -13.36
N ARG A 56 6.21 1.23 -13.79
CA ARG A 56 5.44 2.21 -14.57
C ARG A 56 4.93 1.68 -15.90
N ARG A 57 5.65 0.73 -16.52
CA ARG A 57 5.22 0.02 -17.72
C ARG A 57 4.58 -1.30 -17.34
N VAL A 58 3.27 -1.36 -17.45
CA VAL A 58 2.47 -2.52 -17.06
C VAL A 58 2.20 -3.41 -18.27
N GLU A 59 2.55 -4.68 -18.14
CA GLU A 59 2.26 -5.69 -19.15
C GLU A 59 0.74 -5.96 -19.24
N PRO A 60 0.21 -6.26 -20.45
CA PRO A 60 -1.22 -6.49 -20.62
C PRO A 60 -1.81 -7.57 -19.69
N GLN A 61 -1.05 -8.62 -19.40
CA GLN A 61 -1.49 -9.68 -18.50
C GLN A 61 -1.66 -9.18 -17.08
N ALA A 62 -0.70 -8.37 -16.55
CA ALA A 62 -0.81 -7.78 -15.22
C ALA A 62 -2.00 -6.82 -15.14
N MET A 63 -2.24 -6.04 -16.19
CA MET A 63 -3.41 -5.16 -16.29
C MET A 63 -4.72 -5.95 -16.27
N ASN A 64 -4.83 -7.03 -17.05
CA ASN A 64 -6.03 -7.88 -17.04
C ASN A 64 -6.30 -8.49 -15.67
N HIS A 65 -5.26 -8.92 -14.95
CA HIS A 65 -5.39 -9.42 -13.59
C HIS A 65 -5.86 -8.32 -12.62
N ALA A 66 -5.30 -7.13 -12.75
CA ALA A 66 -5.72 -5.97 -11.94
C ALA A 66 -7.20 -5.68 -12.15
N ILE A 67 -7.63 -5.55 -13.41
CA ILE A 67 -9.02 -5.26 -13.79
C ILE A 67 -9.95 -6.36 -13.28
N ALA A 68 -9.59 -7.64 -13.42
CA ALA A 68 -10.44 -8.75 -12.99
C ALA A 68 -10.75 -8.70 -11.49
N CYS A 69 -9.78 -8.36 -10.66
CA CYS A 69 -9.98 -8.23 -9.22
C CYS A 69 -10.73 -6.94 -8.84
N LEU A 70 -10.40 -5.81 -9.49
CA LEU A 70 -11.12 -4.54 -9.29
C LEU A 70 -12.58 -4.65 -9.69
N ASP A 71 -12.90 -5.39 -10.77
CA ASP A 71 -14.27 -5.66 -11.19
C ASP A 71 -15.07 -6.45 -10.13
N ARG A 72 -14.44 -7.41 -9.46
CA ARG A 72 -15.08 -8.16 -8.37
C ARG A 72 -15.42 -7.26 -7.20
N LEU A 73 -14.49 -6.39 -6.80
CA LEU A 73 -14.74 -5.42 -5.74
C LEU A 73 -15.85 -4.43 -6.14
N ARG A 74 -15.82 -3.94 -7.38
CA ARG A 74 -16.86 -3.07 -7.93
C ARG A 74 -18.23 -3.75 -7.96
N ALA A 75 -18.31 -5.01 -8.39
CA ALA A 75 -19.54 -5.80 -8.40
C ALA A 75 -20.09 -6.04 -6.98
N ALA A 76 -19.20 -6.12 -5.97
CA ALA A 76 -19.57 -6.20 -4.57
C ALA A 76 -19.93 -4.83 -3.94
N GLY A 77 -19.82 -3.73 -4.70
CA GLY A 77 -20.09 -2.38 -4.20
C GLY A 77 -18.97 -1.84 -3.28
N ILE A 78 -17.78 -2.42 -3.32
CA ILE A 78 -16.63 -2.06 -2.46
C ILE A 78 -15.69 -1.13 -3.22
N PRO A 79 -15.66 0.19 -2.94
CA PRO A 79 -14.74 1.12 -3.55
C PRO A 79 -13.30 0.86 -3.14
N VAL A 80 -12.38 1.06 -4.08
CA VAL A 80 -10.93 0.96 -3.86
C VAL A 80 -10.31 2.34 -3.92
N VAL A 81 -9.59 2.73 -2.87
CA VAL A 81 -8.88 4.01 -2.77
C VAL A 81 -7.38 3.74 -2.81
N VAL A 82 -6.66 4.42 -3.69
CA VAL A 82 -5.25 4.16 -3.97
C VAL A 82 -4.46 5.45 -3.95
N ILE A 83 -3.20 5.38 -3.55
CA ILE A 83 -2.16 6.40 -3.84
C ILE A 83 -1.06 5.77 -4.70
N GLU A 84 -0.30 6.58 -5.40
CA GLU A 84 0.90 6.13 -6.11
C GLU A 84 2.05 5.81 -5.14
N GLY A 85 2.83 4.77 -5.47
CA GLY A 85 4.12 4.47 -4.84
C GLY A 85 5.29 4.82 -5.77
N ASN A 86 6.51 4.39 -5.41
CA ASN A 86 7.70 4.69 -6.22
C ASN A 86 7.79 3.84 -7.50
N HIS A 87 7.16 2.68 -7.53
CA HIS A 87 7.17 1.79 -8.68
C HIS A 87 6.18 2.19 -9.77
N ASP A 88 5.05 2.75 -9.40
CA ASP A 88 3.92 3.01 -10.31
C ASP A 88 3.51 4.49 -10.43
N CYS A 89 4.26 5.41 -9.76
CA CYS A 89 4.03 6.83 -9.90
C CYS A 89 4.27 7.32 -11.33
N HIS A 90 3.57 8.38 -11.71
CA HIS A 90 3.76 9.04 -13.00
C HIS A 90 5.19 9.61 -13.14
N GLU A 91 5.67 9.70 -14.38
CA GLU A 91 6.93 10.38 -14.70
C GLU A 91 6.73 11.91 -14.66
N ALA A 92 7.76 12.66 -14.27
CA ALA A 92 7.68 14.11 -14.13
C ALA A 92 7.25 14.81 -15.45
N GLU A 93 7.66 14.26 -16.60
CA GLU A 93 7.33 14.76 -17.93
C GLU A 93 5.93 14.35 -18.40
N ASN A 94 5.48 13.16 -18.00
CA ASN A 94 4.19 12.60 -18.36
C ASN A 94 3.36 12.43 -17.08
N LYS A 95 2.55 13.41 -16.74
CA LYS A 95 1.68 13.43 -15.55
C LYS A 95 0.55 12.38 -15.60
N PHE A 96 0.82 11.20 -16.16
CA PHE A 96 -0.16 10.15 -16.37
C PHE A 96 0.41 8.79 -16.00
N SER A 97 -0.28 8.05 -15.14
CA SER A 97 0.06 6.69 -14.71
C SER A 97 -1.03 5.70 -15.11
N TRP A 98 -0.76 4.41 -15.03
CA TRP A 98 -1.78 3.39 -15.20
C TRP A 98 -2.84 3.43 -14.08
N LEU A 99 -2.49 3.85 -12.87
CA LEU A 99 -3.46 4.09 -11.80
C LEU A 99 -4.42 5.22 -12.17
N ARG A 100 -3.91 6.28 -12.82
CA ARG A 100 -4.74 7.35 -13.35
C ARG A 100 -5.72 6.83 -14.42
N SER A 101 -5.27 5.97 -15.32
CA SER A 101 -6.14 5.33 -16.33
C SER A 101 -7.23 4.50 -15.67
N LEU A 102 -6.88 3.63 -14.71
CA LEU A 102 -7.84 2.82 -13.96
C LEU A 102 -8.85 3.69 -13.19
N SER A 103 -8.39 4.82 -12.63
CA SER A 103 -9.27 5.78 -11.98
C SER A 103 -10.25 6.41 -12.96
N GLN A 104 -9.79 6.87 -14.13
CA GLN A 104 -10.66 7.44 -15.17
C GLN A 104 -11.67 6.43 -15.72
N TRP A 105 -11.30 5.14 -15.79
CA TRP A 105 -12.22 4.07 -16.20
C TRP A 105 -13.20 3.63 -15.10
N GLY A 106 -13.08 4.21 -13.91
CA GLY A 106 -14.03 3.94 -12.81
C GLY A 106 -13.75 2.70 -12.00
N PHE A 107 -12.55 2.15 -12.07
CA PHE A 107 -12.16 0.97 -11.29
C PHE A 107 -11.72 1.29 -9.86
N LEU A 108 -11.15 2.48 -9.64
CA LEU A 108 -10.62 2.91 -8.34
C LEU A 108 -10.69 4.43 -8.19
N HIS A 109 -10.37 4.93 -6.99
CA HIS A 109 -10.21 6.34 -6.66
C HIS A 109 -8.72 6.60 -6.39
N LEU A 110 -8.02 7.23 -7.34
CA LEU A 110 -6.63 7.65 -7.14
C LEU A 110 -6.61 9.01 -6.44
N LEU A 111 -6.13 9.06 -5.21
CA LEU A 111 -6.01 10.30 -4.44
C LEU A 111 -4.66 10.95 -4.67
N GLU A 112 -4.68 12.18 -5.18
CA GLU A 112 -3.48 12.95 -5.51
C GLU A 112 -3.63 14.39 -5.02
N PRO A 113 -2.85 14.81 -4.00
CA PRO A 113 -2.70 16.21 -3.65
C PRO A 113 -2.17 17.05 -4.82
N ILE A 114 -2.59 18.31 -4.86
CA ILE A 114 -2.02 19.30 -5.77
C ILE A 114 -0.75 19.84 -5.10
N HIS A 115 0.36 19.84 -5.82
CA HIS A 115 1.62 20.41 -5.36
C HIS A 115 2.05 21.51 -6.31
N ASP A 116 2.12 22.74 -5.81
CA ASP A 116 2.54 23.93 -6.55
C ASP A 116 3.50 24.80 -5.70
N GLU A 117 3.83 25.99 -6.17
CA GLU A 117 4.73 26.91 -5.46
C GLU A 117 4.21 27.30 -4.06
N GLY A 118 2.91 27.22 -3.82
CA GLY A 118 2.28 27.47 -2.52
C GLY A 118 2.32 26.28 -1.55
N GLY A 119 2.86 25.12 -1.97
CA GLY A 119 2.94 23.92 -1.19
C GLY A 119 1.89 22.87 -1.55
N VAL A 120 1.42 22.11 -0.55
CA VAL A 120 0.41 21.06 -0.74
C VAL A 120 -0.98 21.65 -0.57
N ARG A 121 -1.86 21.39 -1.55
CA ARG A 121 -3.30 21.70 -1.46
C ARG A 121 -4.12 20.43 -1.60
N LEU A 122 -5.18 20.32 -0.81
CA LEU A 122 -6.09 19.19 -0.85
C LEU A 122 -7.43 19.61 -1.48
N GLN A 123 -7.99 18.74 -2.30
CA GLN A 123 -9.25 18.93 -2.98
C GLN A 123 -10.14 17.70 -2.74
N ARG A 124 -11.42 17.94 -2.44
CA ARG A 124 -12.38 16.84 -2.32
C ARG A 124 -12.53 16.11 -3.63
N TRP A 125 -12.70 14.80 -3.58
CA TRP A 125 -12.96 13.96 -4.74
C TRP A 125 -14.16 14.46 -5.56
N ASN A 126 -13.94 14.61 -6.86
CA ASN A 126 -14.95 14.98 -7.85
C ASN A 126 -15.20 13.78 -8.78
N ASP A 127 -16.41 13.22 -8.73
CA ASP A 127 -16.76 12.04 -9.52
C ASP A 127 -16.80 12.32 -11.04
N ALA A 128 -17.15 13.54 -11.45
CA ALA A 128 -17.20 13.90 -12.87
C ALA A 128 -15.80 14.00 -13.47
N GLU A 129 -14.84 14.54 -12.72
CA GLU A 129 -13.45 14.69 -13.14
C GLU A 129 -12.58 13.47 -12.82
N ARG A 130 -13.06 12.60 -11.94
CA ARG A 130 -12.30 11.46 -11.39
C ARG A 130 -10.98 11.90 -10.78
N LYS A 131 -11.01 12.97 -9.98
CA LYS A 131 -9.84 13.59 -9.32
C LYS A 131 -10.18 14.04 -7.93
N GLY A 132 -9.16 14.04 -7.07
CA GLY A 132 -9.24 14.56 -5.71
C GLY A 132 -8.07 14.11 -4.86
N SER A 133 -7.89 14.75 -3.73
CA SER A 133 -6.84 14.46 -2.75
C SER A 133 -7.42 13.76 -1.52
N PHE A 134 -8.73 13.87 -1.31
CA PHE A 134 -9.43 13.16 -0.24
C PHE A 134 -10.87 12.81 -0.66
N ILE A 135 -11.39 11.76 -0.01
CA ILE A 135 -12.75 11.24 -0.22
C ILE A 135 -13.37 10.85 1.11
N ASP A 136 -14.69 11.03 1.23
CA ASP A 136 -15.45 10.61 2.40
C ASP A 136 -16.25 9.34 2.05
N ILE A 137 -16.00 8.22 2.77
CA ILE A 137 -16.68 6.93 2.59
C ILE A 137 -17.07 6.40 3.97
N ALA A 138 -18.32 6.01 4.15
CA ALA A 138 -18.84 5.37 5.37
C ALA A 138 -18.46 6.08 6.68
N GLY A 139 -18.41 7.42 6.69
CA GLY A 139 -18.02 8.18 7.88
C GLY A 139 -16.51 8.33 8.10
N VAL A 140 -15.71 7.88 7.14
CA VAL A 140 -14.24 7.99 7.15
C VAL A 140 -13.80 9.02 6.12
N ARG A 141 -12.96 9.99 6.51
CA ARG A 141 -12.28 10.89 5.59
C ARG A 141 -10.89 10.34 5.29
N ILE A 142 -10.67 10.00 4.04
CA ILE A 142 -9.44 9.36 3.56
C ILE A 142 -8.66 10.39 2.76
N PHE A 143 -7.48 10.77 3.24
CA PHE A 143 -6.55 11.66 2.58
C PHE A 143 -5.47 10.85 1.87
N GLY A 144 -5.14 11.23 0.63
CA GLY A 144 -4.00 10.69 -0.10
C GLY A 144 -2.76 11.57 0.02
N SER A 145 -1.61 11.00 -0.29
CA SER A 145 -0.34 11.72 -0.47
C SER A 145 0.26 11.41 -1.83
N LEU A 146 1.22 12.23 -2.25
CA LEU A 146 2.12 11.87 -3.34
C LEU A 146 3.28 11.01 -2.82
N TRP A 147 3.98 10.34 -3.73
CA TRP A 147 5.29 9.78 -3.45
C TRP A 147 6.32 10.91 -3.37
N TYR A 148 6.85 11.18 -2.18
CA TYR A 148 7.81 12.27 -1.95
C TYR A 148 9.26 11.78 -1.90
N GLY A 149 9.51 10.47 -1.89
CA GLY A 149 10.86 9.93 -1.74
C GLY A 149 11.57 10.47 -0.48
N SER A 150 12.83 10.85 -0.63
CA SER A 150 13.63 11.40 0.47
C SER A 150 13.17 12.78 0.97
N THR A 151 12.28 13.47 0.24
CA THR A 151 11.79 14.81 0.61
C THR A 151 10.51 14.76 1.46
N VAL A 152 10.03 13.59 1.85
CA VAL A 152 8.79 13.40 2.63
C VAL A 152 8.77 14.25 3.91
N GLY A 153 9.89 14.36 4.61
CA GLY A 153 10.01 15.19 5.82
C GLY A 153 9.82 16.69 5.56
N GLN A 154 10.17 17.17 4.35
CA GLN A 154 9.96 18.57 3.95
C GLN A 154 8.51 18.80 3.53
N ALA A 155 7.92 17.86 2.78
CA ALA A 155 6.53 17.96 2.32
C ALA A 155 5.52 17.88 3.47
N LEU A 156 5.88 17.23 4.59
CA LEU A 156 4.98 16.95 5.70
C LEU A 156 4.40 18.22 6.34
N GLY A 157 5.21 19.29 6.46
CA GLY A 157 4.72 20.56 7.03
C GLY A 157 3.55 21.14 6.22
N SER A 158 3.72 21.29 4.90
CA SER A 158 2.67 21.77 4.00
C SER A 158 1.47 20.83 3.96
N LEU A 159 1.69 19.52 4.09
CA LEU A 159 0.61 18.55 4.17
C LEU A 159 -0.21 18.72 5.46
N ILE A 160 0.44 18.92 6.60
CA ILE A 160 -0.24 19.16 7.89
C ILE A 160 -1.09 20.45 7.81
N ASP A 161 -0.57 21.52 7.24
CA ASP A 161 -1.33 22.77 7.09
C ASP A 161 -2.57 22.55 6.21
N ALA A 162 -2.42 21.83 5.09
CA ALA A 162 -3.55 21.48 4.23
C ALA A 162 -4.58 20.54 4.92
N LEU A 163 -4.14 19.60 5.78
CA LEU A 163 -5.04 18.73 6.55
C LEU A 163 -5.90 19.53 7.55
N ARG A 164 -5.34 20.58 8.17
CA ARG A 164 -6.08 21.45 9.09
C ARG A 164 -7.26 22.16 8.43
N GLU A 165 -7.12 22.59 7.17
CA GLU A 165 -8.16 23.27 6.41
C GLU A 165 -9.37 22.37 6.13
N HIS A 166 -9.16 21.04 6.15
CA HIS A 166 -10.19 20.04 5.84
C HIS A 166 -10.58 19.17 7.03
N HIS A 167 -10.32 19.67 8.27
CA HIS A 167 -10.74 18.96 9.49
C HIS A 167 -12.27 18.93 9.62
N ASP A 168 -12.82 17.78 10.03
CA ASP A 168 -14.25 17.59 10.31
C ASP A 168 -14.40 16.56 11.44
N ASP A 169 -14.80 17.03 12.63
CA ASP A 169 -14.96 16.22 13.84
C ASP A 169 -15.97 15.06 13.70
N ARG A 170 -16.85 15.14 12.70
CA ARG A 170 -17.87 14.10 12.44
C ARG A 170 -17.31 12.91 11.69
N LEU A 171 -16.11 13.03 11.10
CA LEU A 171 -15.49 12.03 10.27
C LEU A 171 -14.24 11.48 10.91
N TYR A 172 -13.98 10.19 10.69
CA TYR A 172 -12.76 9.55 11.15
C TYR A 172 -11.62 9.82 10.15
N PRO A 173 -10.54 10.57 10.52
CA PRO A 173 -9.50 10.95 9.58
C PRO A 173 -8.45 9.84 9.42
N VAL A 174 -8.25 9.41 8.18
CA VAL A 174 -7.23 8.44 7.72
C VAL A 174 -6.31 9.13 6.73
N LEU A 175 -4.99 8.92 6.83
CA LEU A 175 -4.00 9.39 5.87
C LEU A 175 -3.27 8.21 5.24
N MET A 176 -3.19 8.18 3.94
CA MET A 176 -2.38 7.22 3.18
C MET A 176 -1.04 7.86 2.82
N LEU A 177 0.07 7.18 3.17
CA LEU A 177 1.45 7.58 2.84
C LEU A 177 2.22 6.39 2.30
N HIS A 178 3.08 6.64 1.31
CA HIS A 178 4.01 5.62 0.81
C HIS A 178 5.45 6.06 1.15
N THR A 179 6.01 5.56 2.26
CA THR A 179 7.32 5.98 2.77
C THR A 179 7.89 5.01 3.80
N ASP A 180 9.22 4.94 3.89
CA ASP A 180 9.88 4.30 5.02
C ASP A 180 9.78 5.16 6.29
N VAL A 181 9.78 4.49 7.45
CA VAL A 181 9.83 5.13 8.76
C VAL A 181 11.12 4.71 9.48
N GLU A 182 11.75 5.66 10.16
CA GLU A 182 12.98 5.46 10.93
C GLU A 182 12.86 4.28 11.91
N GLY A 183 13.91 3.46 11.97
CA GLY A 183 13.99 2.31 12.87
C GLY A 183 13.26 1.05 12.38
N GLN A 184 12.53 1.09 11.25
CA GLN A 184 11.79 -0.08 10.75
C GLN A 184 12.66 -1.01 9.88
N LEU A 185 13.65 -0.47 9.20
CA LEU A 185 14.61 -1.22 8.38
C LEU A 185 16.03 -1.07 8.90
N ASN A 186 16.80 -2.16 8.88
CA ASN A 186 18.21 -2.16 9.27
C ASN A 186 19.13 -1.76 8.09
N ARG A 187 18.80 -0.66 7.40
CA ARG A 187 19.62 -0.12 6.33
C ARG A 187 19.65 1.41 6.38
N PRO A 188 20.77 2.05 6.01
CA PRO A 188 20.89 3.50 6.04
C PRO A 188 20.23 4.12 4.80
N ILE A 189 18.90 4.16 4.80
CA ILE A 189 18.14 4.89 3.80
C ILE A 189 17.46 6.08 4.44
N PRO A 190 17.25 7.18 3.70
CA PRO A 190 16.46 8.30 4.20
C PRO A 190 15.04 7.80 4.50
N ALA A 191 14.66 7.85 5.75
CA ALA A 191 13.35 7.44 6.24
C ALA A 191 12.71 8.60 7.01
N LEU A 192 11.39 8.61 7.07
CA LEU A 192 10.65 9.62 7.82
C LEU A 192 10.91 9.44 9.33
N PRO A 193 11.47 10.44 10.03
CA PRO A 193 11.65 10.35 11.47
C PRO A 193 10.32 10.19 12.20
N VAL A 194 10.29 9.32 13.23
CA VAL A 194 9.09 9.09 14.05
C VAL A 194 8.60 10.39 14.69
N ALA A 195 9.52 11.28 15.09
CA ALA A 195 9.17 12.59 15.65
C ALA A 195 8.38 13.44 14.65
N ARG A 196 8.75 13.43 13.37
CA ARG A 196 8.02 14.14 12.30
C ARG A 196 6.67 13.50 12.02
N LEU A 197 6.61 12.17 12.01
CA LEU A 197 5.35 11.43 11.84
C LEU A 197 4.35 11.79 12.95
N ASN A 198 4.82 11.94 14.19
CA ASN A 198 3.97 12.30 15.34
C ASN A 198 3.33 13.69 15.23
N GLU A 199 3.81 14.59 14.39
CA GLU A 199 3.18 15.89 14.14
C GLU A 199 1.78 15.74 13.49
N LEU A 200 1.52 14.61 12.81
CA LEU A 200 0.21 14.28 12.23
C LEU A 200 -0.83 13.86 13.28
N ARG A 201 -0.41 13.44 14.48
CA ARG A 201 -1.28 12.77 15.47
C ARG A 201 -2.46 13.62 15.95
N SER A 202 -2.34 14.96 15.90
CA SER A 202 -3.43 15.88 16.23
C SER A 202 -4.50 16.00 15.12
N HIS A 203 -4.23 15.48 13.91
CA HIS A 203 -5.09 15.63 12.74
C HIS A 203 -5.56 14.28 12.17
N ILE A 204 -4.79 13.21 12.40
CA ILE A 204 -5.01 11.90 11.82
C ILE A 204 -5.08 10.85 12.93
N ARG A 205 -6.08 9.96 12.82
CA ARG A 205 -6.29 8.87 13.78
C ARG A 205 -5.73 7.53 13.28
N TYR A 206 -5.57 7.38 11.96
CA TYR A 206 -5.01 6.18 11.34
C TYR A 206 -4.11 6.57 10.17
N VAL A 207 -2.84 6.19 10.21
CA VAL A 207 -1.92 6.33 9.07
C VAL A 207 -1.76 4.99 8.39
N ALA A 208 -2.20 4.92 7.13
CA ALA A 208 -2.03 3.76 6.26
C ALA A 208 -0.73 3.90 5.46
N LEU A 209 0.29 3.14 5.84
CA LEU A 209 1.60 3.14 5.19
C LEU A 209 1.74 2.03 4.14
N GLY A 210 2.64 2.27 3.17
CA GLY A 210 3.25 1.32 2.26
C GLY A 210 4.75 1.58 2.13
N HIS A 211 5.42 0.94 1.15
CA HIS A 211 6.84 1.03 0.81
C HIS A 211 7.75 0.06 1.56
N THR A 212 7.49 -0.21 2.80
CA THR A 212 8.26 -1.19 3.57
C THR A 212 7.59 -2.54 3.48
N HIS A 213 8.20 -3.53 2.80
CA HIS A 213 7.61 -4.86 2.55
C HIS A 213 7.53 -5.74 3.81
N LYS A 214 7.74 -5.16 4.97
CA LYS A 214 7.68 -5.81 6.29
C LYS A 214 6.58 -5.17 7.11
N ASN A 215 5.73 -5.99 7.72
CA ASN A 215 4.71 -5.49 8.64
C ASN A 215 5.33 -4.81 9.86
N PHE A 216 4.79 -3.66 10.23
CA PHE A 216 5.02 -3.01 11.51
C PHE A 216 3.83 -2.12 11.92
N GLU A 217 3.82 -1.78 13.19
CA GLU A 217 2.85 -0.88 13.82
C GLU A 217 3.60 0.07 14.76
N ILE A 218 3.13 1.32 14.84
CA ILE A 218 3.67 2.32 15.78
C ILE A 218 2.50 2.88 16.61
N ASP A 219 2.58 2.70 17.92
CA ASP A 219 1.70 3.29 18.93
C ASP A 219 0.20 3.14 18.67
N GLY A 220 -0.23 2.09 17.97
CA GLY A 220 -1.63 1.80 17.72
C GLY A 220 -2.35 2.81 16.81
N TRP A 221 -1.62 3.54 15.93
CA TRP A 221 -2.22 4.48 15.00
C TRP A 221 -1.55 4.55 13.62
N VAL A 222 -0.30 4.06 13.50
CA VAL A 222 0.43 3.95 12.24
C VAL A 222 0.61 2.48 11.92
N TYR A 223 0.21 2.08 10.73
CA TYR A 223 0.20 0.69 10.31
C TYR A 223 0.81 0.53 8.93
N ASN A 224 1.72 -0.42 8.79
CA ASN A 224 2.26 -0.88 7.52
C ASN A 224 2.03 -2.38 7.39
N PRO A 225 1.24 -2.86 6.42
CA PRO A 225 0.91 -4.28 6.30
C PRO A 225 2.07 -5.12 5.78
N GLY A 226 3.03 -4.50 5.10
CA GLY A 226 3.99 -5.14 4.22
C GLY A 226 3.37 -5.52 2.88
N SER A 227 4.16 -6.11 1.99
CA SER A 227 3.67 -6.67 0.72
C SER A 227 2.86 -7.95 0.96
N LEU A 228 1.98 -8.34 0.03
CA LEU A 228 1.25 -9.62 0.16
C LEU A 228 2.13 -10.84 -0.08
N GLU A 229 3.15 -10.71 -0.94
CA GLU A 229 4.15 -11.74 -1.24
C GLU A 229 5.57 -11.19 -1.03
N ALA A 230 6.56 -12.05 -0.84
CA ALA A 230 7.95 -11.63 -0.76
C ALA A 230 8.46 -11.16 -2.12
N CYS A 231 8.87 -9.90 -2.25
CA CYS A 231 9.40 -9.34 -3.48
C CYS A 231 10.78 -9.90 -3.84
N ASN A 232 11.51 -10.41 -2.85
CA ASN A 232 12.80 -11.09 -3.05
C ASN A 232 13.04 -12.13 -1.94
N VAL A 233 14.06 -13.00 -2.14
CA VAL A 233 14.36 -14.09 -1.20
C VAL A 233 14.86 -13.61 0.17
N GLU A 234 15.39 -12.40 0.26
CA GLU A 234 15.87 -11.84 1.53
C GLU A 234 14.70 -11.47 2.45
N GLU A 235 13.52 -11.34 1.90
CA GLU A 235 12.29 -11.03 2.65
C GLU A 235 11.60 -12.28 3.25
N TYR A 236 12.21 -13.46 3.15
CA TYR A 236 11.60 -14.73 3.58
C TYR A 236 11.13 -14.73 5.04
N PHE A 237 11.77 -13.94 5.90
CA PHE A 237 11.45 -13.83 7.33
C PHE A 237 10.51 -12.65 7.65
N ASN A 238 10.24 -11.76 6.70
CA ASN A 238 9.39 -10.60 6.93
C ASN A 238 7.95 -11.04 7.21
N ARG A 239 7.40 -10.56 8.32
CA ARG A 239 5.97 -10.67 8.58
C ARG A 239 5.24 -9.72 7.63
N ARG A 240 4.13 -10.17 7.04
CA ARG A 240 3.35 -9.46 6.03
C ARG A 240 1.89 -9.87 6.05
N GLY A 241 1.01 -9.09 5.44
CA GLY A 241 -0.42 -9.39 5.37
C GLY A 241 -1.25 -8.23 4.88
N ALA A 242 -2.49 -8.17 5.35
CA ALA A 242 -3.43 -7.09 5.15
C ALA A 242 -4.05 -6.71 6.50
N TYR A 243 -4.22 -5.43 6.81
CA TYR A 243 -4.96 -5.03 7.99
C TYR A 243 -6.46 -4.97 7.71
N LEU A 244 -7.24 -5.74 8.46
CA LEU A 244 -8.68 -5.55 8.58
C LEU A 244 -8.92 -4.58 9.73
N VAL A 245 -9.54 -3.45 9.44
CA VAL A 245 -9.72 -2.35 10.40
C VAL A 245 -11.19 -2.09 10.63
N GLU A 246 -11.60 -2.05 11.88
CA GLU A 246 -12.94 -1.72 12.34
C GLU A 246 -12.90 -0.44 13.17
N ILE A 247 -13.71 0.56 12.82
CA ILE A 247 -13.77 1.84 13.53
C ILE A 247 -14.97 1.79 14.51
N GLY A 248 -14.68 1.92 15.80
CA GLY A 248 -15.68 2.00 16.87
C GLY A 248 -15.81 3.40 17.48
N GLU A 249 -16.58 3.51 18.55
CA GLU A 249 -16.79 4.79 19.28
C GLU A 249 -15.48 5.29 19.92
N ASP A 250 -14.68 4.38 20.48
CA ASP A 250 -13.46 4.70 21.23
C ASP A 250 -12.19 4.74 20.35
N GLY A 251 -12.32 4.57 19.03
CA GLY A 251 -11.16 4.52 18.13
C GLY A 251 -11.28 3.44 17.07
N HIS A 252 -10.22 2.71 16.81
CA HIS A 252 -10.23 1.60 15.84
C HIS A 252 -9.52 0.36 16.39
N ARG A 253 -9.88 -0.79 15.81
CA ARG A 253 -9.17 -2.06 15.96
C ARG A 253 -8.60 -2.45 14.61
N ALA A 254 -7.30 -2.69 14.54
CA ALA A 254 -6.61 -3.18 13.34
C ALA A 254 -6.07 -4.59 13.60
N GLU A 255 -6.45 -5.53 12.75
CA GLU A 255 -6.01 -6.93 12.84
C GLU A 255 -5.25 -7.32 11.57
N LEU A 256 -4.00 -7.77 11.71
CA LEU A 256 -3.21 -8.24 10.58
C LEU A 256 -3.67 -9.64 10.14
N LYS A 257 -4.33 -9.72 9.00
CA LYS A 257 -4.75 -10.95 8.34
C LYS A 257 -3.60 -11.53 7.52
N ARG A 258 -3.31 -12.82 7.73
CA ARG A 258 -2.17 -13.51 7.11
C ARG A 258 -2.56 -14.86 6.51
N GLU A 259 -3.80 -15.29 6.71
CA GLU A 259 -4.30 -16.58 6.24
C GLU A 259 -4.88 -16.46 4.83
N TYR A 260 -4.00 -16.30 3.85
CA TYR A 260 -4.32 -16.28 2.43
C TYR A 260 -3.22 -17.01 1.64
N GLN A 261 -3.42 -17.21 0.36
CA GLN A 261 -2.47 -17.92 -0.49
C GLN A 261 -1.14 -17.16 -0.57
N GLN A 262 -0.09 -17.74 -0.01
CA GLN A 262 1.28 -17.24 -0.04
C GLN A 262 2.25 -18.37 -0.38
N ARG A 263 3.30 -18.07 -1.15
CA ARG A 263 4.40 -19.00 -1.36
C ARG A 263 5.34 -19.00 -0.16
N ARG A 264 5.52 -20.16 0.44
CA ARG A 264 6.52 -20.33 1.47
C ARG A 264 7.92 -20.31 0.88
N ILE A 265 8.77 -19.41 1.37
CA ILE A 265 10.19 -19.36 1.07
C ILE A 265 10.93 -19.94 2.26
N VAL A 266 11.79 -20.92 2.00
CA VAL A 266 12.61 -21.59 3.02
C VAL A 266 14.07 -21.33 2.69
N ARG A 267 14.84 -20.83 3.67
CA ARG A 267 16.28 -20.75 3.58
C ARG A 267 16.87 -22.01 4.23
N GLN A 268 17.71 -22.72 3.48
CA GLN A 268 18.49 -23.85 3.97
C GLN A 268 19.96 -23.49 3.94
N SER A 269 20.70 -23.90 4.95
CA SER A 269 22.15 -23.75 5.02
C SER A 269 22.74 -25.15 5.11
N PHE A 270 23.74 -25.40 4.26
CA PHE A 270 24.48 -26.66 4.24
C PHE A 270 25.92 -26.35 4.64
N ASP A 271 26.48 -27.16 5.52
CA ASP A 271 27.91 -27.17 5.77
C ASP A 271 28.59 -27.95 4.65
N VAL A 272 29.39 -27.27 3.89
CA VAL A 272 30.15 -27.84 2.76
C VAL A 272 31.63 -28.04 3.10
N THR A 273 31.99 -27.93 4.36
CA THR A 273 33.37 -28.16 4.84
C THR A 273 33.83 -29.55 4.47
N GLY A 274 34.95 -29.67 3.77
CA GLY A 274 35.49 -30.93 3.28
C GLY A 274 34.87 -31.45 1.99
N GLN A 275 33.95 -30.73 1.38
CA GLN A 275 33.35 -31.05 0.09
C GLN A 275 34.05 -30.20 -1.00
N GLU A 276 35.21 -30.68 -1.47
CA GLU A 276 36.07 -29.90 -2.36
C GLU A 276 35.71 -30.03 -3.85
N THR A 277 34.81 -30.94 -4.23
CA THR A 277 34.39 -31.18 -5.60
C THR A 277 32.88 -31.13 -5.78
N PRO A 278 32.37 -30.77 -6.98
CA PRO A 278 30.94 -30.82 -7.28
C PRO A 278 30.32 -32.19 -7.06
N GLU A 279 31.08 -33.27 -7.33
CA GLU A 279 30.64 -34.66 -7.14
C GLU A 279 30.47 -35.02 -5.67
N ALA A 280 31.37 -34.54 -4.78
CA ALA A 280 31.26 -34.74 -3.34
C ALA A 280 30.04 -34.00 -2.76
N LEU A 281 29.78 -32.76 -3.25
CA LEU A 281 28.57 -31.99 -2.89
C LEU A 281 27.26 -32.64 -3.35
N HIS A 282 27.30 -33.42 -4.43
CA HIS A 282 26.11 -34.12 -4.94
C HIS A 282 25.77 -35.39 -4.16
N GLN A 283 26.73 -35.93 -3.39
CA GLN A 283 26.59 -37.15 -2.58
C GLN A 283 26.30 -36.86 -1.10
N ALA A 284 26.49 -35.62 -0.64
CA ALA A 284 26.22 -35.15 0.71
C ALA A 284 24.76 -34.71 0.87
#